data_7e72bc69b1b3cbbb39f311966b114456
#
_entry.id   7e72bc69b1b3cbbb39f311966b114456
#
_cell.length_a   1.000
_cell.length_b   1.000
_cell.length_c   1.000
_cell.angle_alpha   90.00
_cell.angle_beta   90.00
_cell.angle_gamma   90.00
#
_symmetry.space_group_name_H-M   'P 1'
#
loop_
_entity.id
_entity.type
_entity.pdbx_description
1 polymer ?
#
loop_
_entity_poly.entity_id
_entity_poly.type
_entity_poly.pdbx_seq_one_letter_code
_entity_poly.pdbx_strand_id
1 'polypeptide(L)' 'MVVAEHPRFRCHGFWFTLVDPWPEYWSVTWYETDDVYVEYVHDGYYMYNSRHPGVAIAVSVSL' A
#
# COMPACT_ATOMS: atom_id res chain seq x y z
N MET A 1 8.69 12.01 6.70
CA MET A 1 8.02 11.91 6.63
C MET A 1 7.50 11.31 7.18
N VAL A 2 7.03 11.07 7.41
CA VAL A 2 6.62 10.52 7.75
C VAL A 2 5.83 9.98 7.75
N VAL A 3 5.79 9.33 7.64
CA VAL A 3 4.91 8.76 7.46
C VAL A 3 4.36 8.47 8.47
N ALA A 4 3.54 8.76 8.73
CA ALA A 4 2.82 8.63 9.81
C ALA A 4 2.46 7.29 10.12
N GLU A 5 1.77 7.07 11.16
CA GLU A 5 1.36 5.78 11.52
C GLU A 5 0.38 5.20 10.56
N HIS A 6 -0.30 6.02 9.77
CA HIS A 6 -1.28 5.53 8.80
C HIS A 6 -0.93 6.10 7.44
N PRO A 7 0.10 5.58 6.80
CA PRO A 7 0.50 6.10 5.51
C PRO A 7 -0.60 5.92 4.48
N ARG A 8 -0.70 6.89 3.60
CA ARG A 8 -1.67 6.90 2.53
C ARG A 8 -0.96 6.98 1.19
N PHE A 9 -1.57 6.41 0.19
CA PHE A 9 -1.03 6.51 -1.15
C PHE A 9 -2.17 6.57 -2.14
N ARG A 10 -1.89 7.08 -3.32
CA ARG A 10 -2.90 7.25 -4.36
C ARG A 10 -2.70 6.22 -5.45
N CYS A 11 -3.80 5.60 -5.86
CA CYS A 11 -3.75 4.59 -6.90
C CYS A 11 -5.05 4.68 -7.69
N HIS A 12 -4.94 4.88 -9.00
CA HIS A 12 -6.10 4.96 -9.90
C HIS A 12 -7.13 5.99 -9.46
N GLY A 13 -6.64 7.11 -8.90
CA GLY A 13 -7.53 8.20 -8.52
C GLY A 13 -8.14 8.06 -7.15
N PHE A 14 -7.88 6.98 -6.44
CA PHE A 14 -8.39 6.78 -5.09
C PHE A 14 -7.28 6.82 -4.08
N TRP A 15 -7.59 7.32 -2.90
CA TRP A 15 -6.65 7.30 -1.79
C TRP A 15 -6.85 6.04 -0.97
N PHE A 16 -5.76 5.39 -0.65
CA PHE A 16 -5.78 4.17 0.17
C PHE A 16 -4.93 4.40 1.41
N THR A 17 -5.38 3.85 2.52
CA THR A 17 -4.66 3.91 3.78
C THR A 17 -4.27 2.50 4.18
N LEU A 18 -3.02 2.32 4.58
CA LEU A 18 -2.56 1.01 5.00
C LEU A 18 -3.21 0.63 6.32
N VAL A 19 -3.72 -0.59 6.38
CA VAL A 19 -4.26 -1.16 7.60
C VAL A 19 -3.15 -1.84 8.38
N ASP A 20 -2.26 -2.53 7.66
CA ASP A 20 -1.13 -3.22 8.27
C ASP A 20 0.16 -2.51 7.92
N PRO A 21 1.20 -2.66 8.73
CA PRO A 21 2.48 -2.05 8.40
C PRO A 21 3.14 -2.76 7.23
N TRP A 22 4.01 -2.04 6.52
CA TRP A 22 4.77 -2.67 5.45
C TRP A 22 6.02 -3.31 6.04
N PRO A 23 6.61 -4.29 5.31
CA PRO A 23 7.82 -4.95 5.80
C PRO A 23 8.97 -3.98 5.93
N GLU A 24 9.82 -4.23 6.91
CA GLU A 24 10.94 -3.34 7.19
C GLU A 24 11.93 -3.25 6.06
N TYR A 25 12.02 -4.30 5.23
CA TYR A 25 12.99 -4.30 4.16
C TYR A 25 12.57 -3.48 2.96
N TRP A 26 11.35 -2.92 2.97
CA TRP A 26 10.94 -2.01 1.92
C TRP A 26 11.59 -0.65 2.15
N SER A 27 11.85 0.06 1.06
CA SER A 27 12.32 1.44 1.16
C SER A 27 11.26 2.28 1.86
N VAL A 28 11.69 3.25 2.66
CA VAL A 28 10.72 4.13 3.33
C VAL A 28 9.97 5.01 2.34
N THR A 29 10.46 5.09 1.11
CA THR A 29 9.80 5.88 0.07
C THR A 29 9.13 5.00 -0.97
N TRP A 30 8.76 3.77 -0.59
CA TRP A 30 8.19 2.81 -1.54
C TRP A 30 6.97 3.38 -2.27
N TYR A 31 6.21 4.22 -1.62
CA TYR A 31 5.01 4.78 -2.24
C TYR A 31 5.33 5.78 -3.34
N GLU A 32 6.59 6.19 -3.45
CA GLU A 32 7.01 7.08 -4.52
C GLU A 32 7.87 6.38 -5.56
N THR A 33 8.68 5.41 -5.12
CA THR A 33 9.69 4.82 -5.99
C THR A 33 9.33 3.44 -6.50
N ASP A 34 8.46 2.74 -5.81
CA ASP A 34 8.12 1.37 -6.18
C ASP A 34 6.81 1.35 -6.96
N ASP A 35 6.65 0.32 -7.78
CA ASP A 35 5.46 0.14 -8.58
C ASP A 35 4.45 -0.67 -7.78
N VAL A 36 3.49 0.00 -7.19
CA VAL A 36 2.49 -0.65 -6.34
C VAL A 36 1.13 -0.61 -7.01
N TYR A 37 0.32 -1.59 -6.69
CA TYR A 37 -1.04 -1.66 -7.21
C TYR A 37 -1.95 -2.29 -6.17
N VAL A 38 -3.26 -2.09 -6.33
CA VAL A 38 -4.26 -2.54 -5.38
C VAL A 38 -5.23 -3.45 -6.10
N GLU A 39 -5.61 -4.55 -5.44
CA GLU A 39 -6.62 -5.46 -5.98
C GLU A 39 -7.67 -5.73 -4.92
N TYR A 40 -8.89 -5.93 -5.38
CA TYR A 40 -9.98 -6.34 -4.50
C TYR A 40 -10.01 -7.86 -4.48
N VAL A 41 -9.79 -8.44 -3.30
CA VAL A 41 -9.72 -9.89 -3.14
C VAL A 41 -10.67 -10.28 -2.03
N HIS A 42 -11.58 -11.19 -2.35
CA HIS A 42 -12.57 -11.66 -1.38
C HIS A 42 -13.38 -10.48 -0.81
N ASP A 43 -13.04 -10.02 0.37
CA ASP A 43 -13.84 -9.02 1.05
C ASP A 43 -13.07 -7.75 1.33
N GLY A 44 -11.95 -7.55 0.68
CA GLY A 44 -11.16 -6.37 0.99
C GLY A 44 -10.21 -6.00 -0.11
N TYR A 45 -9.53 -4.88 0.12
CA TYR A 45 -8.53 -4.40 -0.80
C TYR A 45 -7.15 -4.70 -0.25
N TYR A 46 -6.24 -5.09 -1.14
CA TYR A 46 -4.88 -5.41 -0.77
C TYR A 46 -3.92 -4.72 -1.73
N MET A 47 -2.85 -4.21 -1.17
CA MET A 47 -1.83 -3.53 -1.95
C MET A 47 -0.66 -4.48 -2.19
N TYR A 48 -0.17 -4.48 -3.42
CA TYR A 48 0.95 -5.31 -3.82
C TYR A 48 2.05 -4.40 -4.34
N ASN A 49 3.28 -4.81 -4.16
CA ASN A 49 4.45 -4.08 -4.63
C ASN A 49 5.20 -5.00 -5.59
N SER A 50 5.28 -4.63 -6.87
CA SER A 50 5.92 -5.49 -7.84
C SER A 50 7.41 -5.67 -7.57
N ARG A 51 8.01 -4.76 -6.84
CA ARG A 51 9.41 -4.91 -6.46
C ARG A 51 9.59 -5.99 -5.38
N HIS A 52 8.53 -6.30 -4.65
CA HIS A 52 8.58 -7.28 -3.57
C HIS A 52 7.39 -8.24 -3.70
N PRO A 53 7.43 -9.13 -4.70
CA PRO A 53 6.29 -10.02 -4.91
C PRO A 53 6.11 -10.97 -3.72
N GLY A 54 4.88 -11.40 -3.53
CA GLY A 54 4.58 -12.33 -2.47
C GLY A 54 4.08 -11.68 -1.20
N VAL A 55 4.02 -10.35 -1.17
CA VAL A 55 3.52 -9.63 -0.01
C VAL A 55 2.23 -8.92 -0.38
N ALA A 56 1.21 -9.08 0.44
CA ALA A 56 -0.05 -8.39 0.27
C ALA A 56 -0.35 -7.66 1.57
N ILE A 57 -0.62 -6.37 1.48
CA ILE A 57 -0.87 -5.54 2.66
C ILE A 57 -2.30 -5.05 2.60
N ALA A 58 -3.05 -5.28 3.64
CA ALA A 58 -4.44 -4.85 3.70
C ALA A 58 -4.51 -3.32 3.71
N VAL A 59 -5.43 -2.78 2.91
CA VAL A 59 -5.61 -1.34 2.82
C VAL A 59 -7.09 -1.03 2.86
N SER A 60 -7.40 0.21 3.19
CA SER A 60 -8.77 0.71 3.12
C SER A 60 -8.82 1.86 2.15
N VAL A 61 -9.95 1.97 1.44
CA VAL A 61 -10.11 3.02 0.46
C VAL A 61 -10.79 4.22 1.12
N SER A 62 -10.30 5.41 0.78
CA SER A 62 -10.91 6.66 1.22
C SER A 62 -11.69 7.24 0.07
N LEU A 63 -12.94 7.56 0.32
CA LEU A 63 -13.80 8.17 -0.68
C LEU A 63 -13.91 9.70 -0.48
#